data_a4571841d7434806e4254fcc75cd6ce5
#
_entry.id   a4571841d7434806e4254fcc75cd6ce5
#
_cell.length_a   1.000
_cell.length_b   1.000
_cell.length_c   1.000
_cell.angle_alpha   90.00
_cell.angle_beta   90.00
_cell.angle_gamma   90.00
#
_symmetry.space_group_name_H-M   'P 1'
#
loop_
_entity.id
_entity.type
_entity.pdbx_description
1 polymer ?
#
loop_
_entity_poly.entity_id
_entity_poly.type
_entity_poly.pdbx_seq_one_letter_code
_entity_poly.pdbx_strand_id
1 'polypeptide(L)'
;MRADLPTESVLFDAHTHLGDDIDGMAGSPAELLGLLGTHGFAGAFTFCLDEPDRAPAFRAANDRTLTYAAADQRIVPFVRLDLEDAPLAEAERCLDLGARGIKLHPRAQKFSLGDERLAPVFELAGARQVPLLIHGGRGLPPIADHLGALVERYAGTRLIIAHAGIADMAGLGSRFSGVPNVYFDTSVWSAIDLLALFRQVSPVQVLFASDYPYGQHPNALLLALRAARLSGLDETQIRGMLGATAAGIASGAPPPTLTSPRGITALVQPLTFARISHYVAMATPPLWLRTPDTAGGLGLAVNAALEENAHVEESAMIRGALVTAAELLRVVPEIVDDAERRVVADNAKWLVHIAGVLAATTRA
;
A
#
# COMPACT_ATOMS: atom_id res chain seq x y z
N MET A 1 -16.09 8.32 8.12
CA MET A 1 -15.02 8.28 7.11
C MET A 1 -15.30 9.13 5.87
N ARG A 2 -16.45 9.00 5.15
CA ARG A 2 -16.76 9.93 4.03
C ARG A 2 -16.86 11.40 4.46
N ALA A 3 -17.38 11.67 5.64
CA ALA A 3 -17.44 13.02 6.21
C ALA A 3 -16.08 13.63 6.55
N ASP A 4 -15.04 12.80 6.61
CA ASP A 4 -13.68 13.23 6.91
C ASP A 4 -12.82 13.48 5.67
N LEU A 5 -13.34 13.15 4.48
CA LEU A 5 -12.63 13.43 3.22
C LEU A 5 -12.72 14.92 2.89
N PRO A 6 -11.65 15.55 2.38
CA PRO A 6 -11.74 16.87 1.80
C PRO A 6 -12.81 16.92 0.70
N THR A 7 -13.55 18.02 0.61
CA THR A 7 -14.51 18.24 -0.47
C THR A 7 -13.85 18.14 -1.84
N GLU A 8 -14.54 17.57 -2.83
CA GLU A 8 -14.04 17.38 -4.20
C GLU A 8 -12.79 16.50 -4.33
N SER A 9 -12.57 15.58 -3.36
CA SER A 9 -11.46 14.61 -3.47
C SER A 9 -11.72 13.60 -4.58
N VAL A 10 -10.78 13.51 -5.51
CA VAL A 10 -10.67 12.34 -6.40
C VAL A 10 -9.94 11.27 -5.61
N LEU A 11 -10.53 10.09 -5.46
CA LEU A 11 -9.88 8.94 -4.86
C LEU A 11 -9.29 8.06 -5.97
N PHE A 12 -8.03 7.68 -5.83
CA PHE A 12 -7.35 6.80 -6.76
C PHE A 12 -6.37 5.92 -5.97
N ASP A 13 -6.40 4.61 -6.21
CA ASP A 13 -5.53 3.66 -5.53
C ASP A 13 -4.29 3.38 -6.38
N ALA A 14 -3.11 3.69 -5.88
CA ALA A 14 -1.86 3.53 -6.62
C ALA A 14 -1.26 2.11 -6.54
N HIS A 15 -1.92 1.14 -5.84
CA HIS A 15 -1.35 -0.18 -5.65
C HIS A 15 -2.42 -1.23 -5.34
N THR A 16 -2.81 -2.00 -6.36
CA THR A 16 -3.74 -3.12 -6.21
C THR A 16 -3.29 -4.32 -7.04
N HIS A 17 -3.68 -5.51 -6.58
CA HIS A 17 -3.37 -6.76 -7.28
C HIS A 17 -4.64 -7.54 -7.61
N LEU A 18 -4.61 -8.29 -8.72
CA LEU A 18 -5.62 -9.26 -9.08
C LEU A 18 -4.99 -10.63 -9.38
N GLY A 19 -5.79 -11.67 -9.28
CA GLY A 19 -5.37 -13.06 -9.53
C GLY A 19 -5.15 -13.86 -8.24
N ASP A 20 -4.45 -14.97 -8.35
CA ASP A 20 -4.17 -15.89 -7.24
C ASP A 20 -2.66 -15.95 -6.97
N ASP A 21 -2.22 -15.58 -5.78
CA ASP A 21 -0.80 -15.62 -5.40
C ASP A 21 -0.39 -17.02 -4.94
N ILE A 22 0.87 -17.37 -5.21
CA ILE A 22 1.46 -18.64 -4.73
C ILE A 22 1.51 -18.75 -3.20
N ASP A 23 1.36 -17.64 -2.48
CA ASP A 23 1.26 -17.60 -1.01
C ASP A 23 -0.17 -17.84 -0.50
N GLY A 24 -1.14 -18.02 -1.41
CA GLY A 24 -2.54 -18.28 -1.12
C GLY A 24 -3.40 -17.03 -0.92
N MET A 25 -2.88 -15.85 -1.22
CA MET A 25 -3.67 -14.62 -1.31
C MET A 25 -4.38 -14.57 -2.68
N ALA A 26 -5.60 -14.05 -2.72
CA ALA A 26 -6.35 -13.92 -3.96
C ALA A 26 -7.04 -12.55 -4.05
N GLY A 27 -6.96 -11.93 -5.23
CA GLY A 27 -7.61 -10.67 -5.58
C GLY A 27 -8.67 -10.87 -6.64
N SER A 28 -9.95 -10.64 -6.28
CA SER A 28 -11.09 -10.77 -7.20
C SER A 28 -11.38 -9.44 -7.91
N PRO A 29 -11.53 -9.43 -9.26
CA PRO A 29 -11.97 -8.23 -9.98
C PRO A 29 -13.32 -7.71 -9.51
N ALA A 30 -14.27 -8.59 -9.23
CA ALA A 30 -15.61 -8.20 -8.77
C ALA A 30 -15.56 -7.53 -7.39
N GLU A 31 -14.74 -8.07 -6.49
CA GLU A 31 -14.55 -7.49 -5.16
C GLU A 31 -13.83 -6.13 -5.24
N LEU A 32 -12.72 -6.04 -5.99
CA LEU A 32 -12.00 -4.77 -6.18
C LEU A 32 -12.94 -3.69 -6.74
N LEU A 33 -13.67 -3.99 -7.81
CA LEU A 33 -14.60 -3.04 -8.43
C LEU A 33 -15.77 -2.66 -7.50
N GLY A 34 -16.23 -3.61 -6.68
CA GLY A 34 -17.20 -3.36 -5.62
C GLY A 34 -16.67 -2.38 -4.56
N LEU A 35 -15.44 -2.57 -4.10
CA LEU A 35 -14.76 -1.66 -3.16
C LEU A 35 -14.53 -0.28 -3.77
N LEU A 36 -14.01 -0.21 -5.00
CA LEU A 36 -13.84 1.06 -5.72
C LEU A 36 -15.17 1.81 -5.86
N GLY A 37 -16.24 1.12 -6.24
CA GLY A 37 -17.57 1.70 -6.37
C GLY A 37 -18.15 2.17 -5.04
N THR A 38 -18.08 1.35 -3.99
CA THR A 38 -18.59 1.66 -2.65
C THR A 38 -17.93 2.89 -2.05
N HIS A 39 -16.63 3.05 -2.27
CA HIS A 39 -15.87 4.18 -1.72
C HIS A 39 -15.70 5.35 -2.68
N GLY A 40 -16.16 5.23 -3.93
CA GLY A 40 -16.13 6.31 -4.94
C GLY A 40 -14.74 6.56 -5.52
N PHE A 41 -13.94 5.50 -5.70
CA PHE A 41 -12.66 5.61 -6.37
C PHE A 41 -12.83 5.78 -7.88
N ALA A 42 -12.08 6.71 -8.47
CA ALA A 42 -12.04 6.96 -9.90
C ALA A 42 -11.24 5.89 -10.66
N GLY A 43 -10.29 5.23 -9.99
CA GLY A 43 -9.49 4.15 -10.58
C GLY A 43 -8.45 3.59 -9.64
N ALA A 44 -7.73 2.57 -10.12
CA ALA A 44 -6.62 1.94 -9.41
C ALA A 44 -5.54 1.48 -10.39
N PHE A 45 -4.26 1.66 -10.04
CA PHE A 45 -3.17 0.93 -10.68
C PHE A 45 -3.24 -0.53 -10.26
N THR A 46 -3.35 -1.42 -11.23
CA THR A 46 -3.63 -2.82 -10.98
C THR A 46 -2.66 -3.71 -11.76
N PHE A 47 -2.12 -4.69 -11.11
CA PHE A 47 -1.22 -5.69 -11.70
C PHE A 47 -1.49 -7.07 -11.11
N CYS A 48 -1.00 -8.11 -11.81
CA CYS A 48 -1.19 -9.49 -11.36
C CYS A 48 -0.38 -9.80 -10.08
N LEU A 49 -0.87 -10.76 -9.31
CA LEU A 49 -0.15 -11.40 -8.21
C LEU A 49 1.01 -12.27 -8.73
N ASP A 50 1.73 -12.95 -7.84
CA ASP A 50 2.74 -13.93 -8.21
C ASP A 50 2.07 -15.28 -8.47
N GLU A 51 1.42 -15.37 -9.65
CA GLU A 51 0.50 -16.45 -9.95
C GLU A 51 1.20 -17.77 -10.28
N PRO A 52 0.57 -18.93 -10.02
CA PRO A 52 1.17 -20.26 -10.30
C PRO A 52 1.54 -20.46 -11.78
N ASP A 53 0.80 -19.83 -12.70
CA ASP A 53 1.01 -19.89 -14.15
C ASP A 53 1.82 -18.70 -14.70
N ARG A 54 2.66 -18.07 -13.86
CA ARG A 54 3.50 -16.91 -14.24
C ARG A 54 4.49 -17.19 -15.38
N ALA A 55 4.90 -18.44 -15.57
CA ALA A 55 5.75 -18.81 -16.69
C ALA A 55 4.93 -19.10 -17.95
N PRO A 56 5.36 -18.63 -19.14
CA PRO A 56 6.50 -17.75 -19.37
C PRO A 56 6.16 -16.26 -19.12
N ALA A 57 7.13 -15.50 -18.61
CA ALA A 57 7.16 -14.02 -18.57
C ALA A 57 5.93 -13.34 -17.92
N PHE A 58 5.18 -13.98 -17.03
CA PHE A 58 3.88 -13.51 -16.50
C PHE A 58 2.79 -13.34 -17.58
N ARG A 59 2.98 -13.88 -18.77
CA ARG A 59 2.15 -13.58 -19.93
C ARG A 59 0.66 -13.83 -19.70
N ALA A 60 0.29 -14.99 -19.18
CA ALA A 60 -1.12 -15.34 -18.93
C ALA A 60 -1.75 -14.42 -17.87
N ALA A 61 -1.01 -14.12 -16.80
CA ALA A 61 -1.45 -13.23 -15.72
C ALA A 61 -1.60 -11.77 -16.18
N ASN A 62 -0.65 -11.28 -17.00
CA ASN A 62 -0.73 -9.97 -17.63
C ASN A 62 -1.94 -9.87 -18.60
N ASP A 63 -2.19 -10.91 -19.41
CA ASP A 63 -3.34 -10.94 -20.32
C ASP A 63 -4.68 -10.90 -19.56
N ARG A 64 -4.78 -11.58 -18.40
CA ARG A 64 -5.94 -11.47 -17.51
C ARG A 64 -6.13 -10.04 -17.02
N THR A 65 -5.06 -9.38 -16.54
CA THR A 65 -5.12 -7.98 -16.07
C THR A 65 -5.57 -7.02 -17.18
N LEU A 66 -5.05 -7.18 -18.39
CA LEU A 66 -5.47 -6.41 -19.57
C LEU A 66 -6.95 -6.65 -19.92
N THR A 67 -7.41 -7.91 -19.81
CA THR A 67 -8.83 -8.26 -20.03
C THR A 67 -9.74 -7.58 -19.02
N TYR A 68 -9.37 -7.53 -17.73
CA TYR A 68 -10.13 -6.84 -16.70
C TYR A 68 -10.18 -5.33 -16.97
N ALA A 69 -9.06 -4.73 -17.38
CA ALA A 69 -8.99 -3.33 -17.74
C ALA A 69 -9.82 -2.96 -18.98
N ALA A 70 -9.92 -3.86 -19.94
CA ALA A 70 -10.79 -3.67 -21.10
C ALA A 70 -12.29 -3.71 -20.74
N ALA A 71 -12.65 -4.40 -19.65
CA ALA A 71 -14.03 -4.49 -19.16
C ALA A 71 -14.43 -3.30 -18.26
N ASP A 72 -13.49 -2.69 -17.55
CA ASP A 72 -13.76 -1.54 -16.66
C ASP A 72 -12.56 -0.59 -16.60
N GLN A 73 -12.76 0.65 -17.10
CA GLN A 73 -11.70 1.68 -17.18
C GLN A 73 -11.19 2.19 -15.82
N ARG A 74 -11.81 1.80 -14.71
CA ARG A 74 -11.26 2.07 -13.37
C ARG A 74 -10.02 1.20 -13.08
N ILE A 75 -9.86 0.08 -13.77
CA ILE A 75 -8.64 -0.74 -13.71
C ILE A 75 -7.62 -0.16 -14.67
N VAL A 76 -6.55 0.43 -14.15
CA VAL A 76 -5.43 0.95 -14.92
C VAL A 76 -4.31 -0.09 -14.90
N PRO A 77 -4.12 -0.88 -15.99
CA PRO A 77 -3.30 -2.08 -15.95
C PRO A 77 -1.81 -1.76 -15.99
N PHE A 78 -1.03 -2.37 -15.09
CA PHE A 78 0.42 -2.42 -15.15
C PHE A 78 0.86 -3.83 -15.53
N VAL A 79 1.89 -3.94 -16.36
CA VAL A 79 2.52 -5.21 -16.70
C VAL A 79 3.50 -5.63 -15.60
N ARG A 80 3.39 -6.85 -15.09
CA ARG A 80 4.40 -7.44 -14.20
C ARG A 80 5.44 -8.17 -15.05
N LEU A 81 6.73 -7.97 -14.73
CA LEU A 81 7.84 -8.53 -15.50
C LEU A 81 8.65 -9.52 -14.68
N ASP A 82 9.12 -10.56 -15.33
CA ASP A 82 10.20 -11.42 -14.86
C ASP A 82 11.50 -11.00 -15.57
N LEU A 83 12.51 -10.58 -14.82
CA LEU A 83 13.77 -10.14 -15.41
C LEU A 83 14.55 -11.29 -16.09
N GLU A 84 14.23 -12.54 -15.78
CA GLU A 84 14.89 -13.72 -16.34
C GLU A 84 14.24 -14.21 -17.64
N ASP A 85 13.01 -13.73 -17.95
CA ASP A 85 12.23 -14.25 -19.06
C ASP A 85 11.73 -13.11 -19.97
N ALA A 86 12.57 -12.71 -20.91
CA ALA A 86 12.27 -11.75 -21.98
C ALA A 86 11.50 -10.48 -21.52
N PRO A 87 11.96 -9.76 -20.45
CA PRO A 87 11.19 -8.67 -19.82
C PRO A 87 10.83 -7.55 -20.80
N LEU A 88 11.70 -7.19 -21.72
CA LEU A 88 11.43 -6.10 -22.66
C LEU A 88 10.36 -6.47 -23.67
N ALA A 89 10.44 -7.68 -24.22
CA ALA A 89 9.46 -8.15 -25.21
C ALA A 89 8.05 -8.22 -24.60
N GLU A 90 7.93 -8.70 -23.35
CA GLU A 90 6.65 -8.73 -22.64
C GLU A 90 6.16 -7.33 -22.25
N ALA A 91 7.07 -6.44 -21.82
CA ALA A 91 6.72 -5.05 -21.52
C ALA A 91 6.18 -4.33 -22.76
N GLU A 92 6.90 -4.37 -23.88
CA GLU A 92 6.49 -3.75 -25.14
C GLU A 92 5.13 -4.31 -25.59
N ARG A 93 4.98 -5.63 -25.61
CA ARG A 93 3.72 -6.29 -25.98
C ARG A 93 2.54 -5.78 -25.14
N CYS A 94 2.67 -5.75 -23.83
CA CYS A 94 1.59 -5.32 -22.95
C CYS A 94 1.32 -3.80 -23.07
N LEU A 95 2.35 -2.99 -23.21
CA LEU A 95 2.20 -1.54 -23.42
C LEU A 95 1.47 -1.25 -24.74
N ASP A 96 1.77 -2.00 -25.79
CA ASP A 96 1.07 -1.89 -27.08
C ASP A 96 -0.40 -2.36 -26.99
N LEU A 97 -0.70 -3.30 -26.09
CA LEU A 97 -2.07 -3.76 -25.79
C LEU A 97 -2.81 -2.86 -24.76
N GLY A 98 -2.20 -1.80 -24.28
CA GLY A 98 -2.87 -0.81 -23.43
C GLY A 98 -2.47 -0.81 -21.96
N ALA A 99 -1.42 -1.55 -21.56
CA ALA A 99 -0.83 -1.37 -20.23
C ALA A 99 -0.35 0.09 -20.05
N ARG A 100 -0.47 0.60 -18.84
CA ARG A 100 -0.19 2.00 -18.48
C ARG A 100 0.98 2.17 -17.52
N GLY A 101 1.67 1.08 -17.18
CA GLY A 101 2.84 1.08 -16.30
C GLY A 101 3.47 -0.29 -16.20
N ILE A 102 4.58 -0.35 -15.47
CA ILE A 102 5.38 -1.54 -15.26
C ILE A 102 5.48 -1.81 -13.76
N LYS A 103 5.29 -3.08 -13.34
CA LYS A 103 5.51 -3.55 -11.97
C LYS A 103 6.72 -4.43 -11.89
N LEU A 104 7.58 -4.16 -10.90
CA LEU A 104 8.71 -5.00 -10.52
C LEU A 104 8.64 -5.37 -9.04
N HIS A 105 8.99 -6.62 -8.71
CA HIS A 105 8.96 -7.11 -7.34
C HIS A 105 10.26 -7.86 -6.98
N PRO A 106 11.34 -7.14 -6.58
CA PRO A 106 12.67 -7.73 -6.35
C PRO A 106 12.66 -8.92 -5.38
N ARG A 107 11.88 -8.82 -4.29
CA ARG A 107 11.79 -9.90 -3.29
C ARG A 107 11.14 -11.17 -3.85
N ALA A 108 9.95 -11.06 -4.47
CA ALA A 108 9.20 -12.22 -4.98
C ALA A 108 9.95 -12.86 -6.17
N GLN A 109 10.51 -12.04 -7.04
CA GLN A 109 11.19 -12.49 -8.26
C GLN A 109 12.70 -12.68 -8.06
N LYS A 110 13.22 -12.49 -6.83
CA LYS A 110 14.59 -12.82 -6.38
C LYS A 110 15.70 -12.14 -7.19
N PHE A 111 15.53 -10.87 -7.56
CA PHE A 111 16.56 -10.08 -8.20
C PHE A 111 17.04 -8.92 -7.30
N SER A 112 18.26 -8.45 -7.52
CA SER A 112 18.83 -7.26 -6.89
C SER A 112 18.47 -6.00 -7.67
N LEU A 113 18.29 -4.85 -6.99
CA LEU A 113 18.16 -3.55 -7.67
C LEU A 113 19.48 -3.05 -8.32
N GLY A 114 20.59 -3.72 -8.07
CA GLY A 114 21.83 -3.56 -8.82
C GLY A 114 21.93 -4.41 -10.10
N ASP A 115 20.89 -5.13 -10.46
CA ASP A 115 20.86 -5.98 -11.65
C ASP A 115 20.87 -5.14 -12.94
N GLU A 116 21.82 -5.38 -13.82
CA GLU A 116 21.97 -4.63 -15.07
C GLU A 116 20.74 -4.76 -16.01
N ARG A 117 19.96 -5.84 -15.87
CA ARG A 117 18.73 -6.06 -16.63
C ARG A 117 17.62 -5.04 -16.32
N LEU A 118 17.73 -4.30 -15.21
CA LEU A 118 16.84 -3.19 -14.89
C LEU A 118 17.03 -1.97 -15.79
N ALA A 119 18.27 -1.73 -16.23
CA ALA A 119 18.61 -0.55 -17.02
C ALA A 119 17.71 -0.39 -18.27
N PRO A 120 17.57 -1.39 -19.14
CA PRO A 120 16.70 -1.28 -20.31
C PRO A 120 15.20 -1.19 -19.96
N VAL A 121 14.75 -1.69 -18.82
CA VAL A 121 13.36 -1.54 -18.37
C VAL A 121 13.09 -0.08 -17.96
N PHE A 122 14.03 0.57 -17.26
CA PHE A 122 13.95 1.99 -16.92
C PHE A 122 13.98 2.87 -18.19
N GLU A 123 14.85 2.56 -19.14
CA GLU A 123 14.90 3.24 -20.42
C GLU A 123 13.58 3.15 -21.19
N LEU A 124 13.00 1.96 -21.30
CA LEU A 124 11.71 1.72 -21.94
C LEU A 124 10.58 2.49 -21.23
N ALA A 125 10.53 2.45 -19.89
CA ALA A 125 9.51 3.18 -19.14
C ALA A 125 9.59 4.69 -19.38
N GLY A 126 10.81 5.26 -19.42
CA GLY A 126 11.05 6.65 -19.75
C GLY A 126 10.67 7.00 -21.17
N ALA A 127 11.05 6.17 -22.16
CA ALA A 127 10.71 6.37 -23.58
C ALA A 127 9.20 6.31 -23.85
N ARG A 128 8.50 5.39 -23.18
CA ARG A 128 7.04 5.22 -23.29
C ARG A 128 6.25 6.16 -22.39
N GLN A 129 6.94 6.97 -21.56
CA GLN A 129 6.32 7.90 -20.59
C GLN A 129 5.35 7.21 -19.62
N VAL A 130 5.62 5.96 -19.24
CA VAL A 130 4.81 5.19 -18.28
C VAL A 130 5.50 5.09 -16.91
N PRO A 131 4.75 5.04 -15.81
CA PRO A 131 5.31 4.84 -14.48
C PRO A 131 5.87 3.42 -14.31
N LEU A 132 6.91 3.32 -13.48
CA LEU A 132 7.49 2.08 -13.03
C LEU A 132 7.27 1.96 -11.52
N LEU A 133 6.55 0.94 -11.06
CA LEU A 133 6.27 0.69 -9.65
C LEU A 133 7.15 -0.46 -9.15
N ILE A 134 7.95 -0.16 -8.13
CA ILE A 134 8.87 -1.14 -7.53
C ILE A 134 8.47 -1.41 -6.08
N HIS A 135 8.44 -2.70 -5.70
CA HIS A 135 8.32 -3.08 -4.29
C HIS A 135 9.51 -2.55 -3.49
N GLY A 136 9.22 -1.71 -2.49
CA GLY A 136 10.18 -1.10 -1.56
C GLY A 136 9.94 -1.51 -0.10
N GLY A 137 9.25 -2.63 0.10
CA GLY A 137 8.82 -3.11 1.41
C GLY A 137 9.81 -4.06 2.09
N ARG A 138 9.30 -4.80 3.06
CA ARG A 138 10.08 -5.74 3.88
C ARG A 138 10.78 -6.81 3.04
N GLY A 139 11.94 -7.26 3.53
CA GLY A 139 12.72 -8.35 2.95
C GLY A 139 13.69 -7.92 1.86
N LEU A 140 13.95 -6.63 1.73
CA LEU A 140 14.99 -6.07 0.88
C LEU A 140 16.16 -5.52 1.73
N PRO A 141 17.39 -5.54 1.20
CA PRO A 141 18.50 -4.75 1.73
C PRO A 141 18.25 -3.25 1.50
N PRO A 142 19.12 -2.33 1.94
CA PRO A 142 19.10 -0.93 1.53
C PRO A 142 19.09 -0.78 0.01
N ILE A 143 18.20 0.07 -0.53
CA ILE A 143 17.90 0.17 -1.96
C ILE A 143 18.12 1.56 -2.55
N ALA A 144 18.35 2.57 -1.72
CA ALA A 144 18.42 3.97 -2.15
C ALA A 144 19.52 4.25 -3.16
N ASP A 145 20.72 3.69 -2.99
CA ASP A 145 21.84 3.94 -3.88
C ASP A 145 21.63 3.33 -5.25
N HIS A 146 21.12 2.11 -5.31
CA HIS A 146 20.82 1.44 -6.58
C HIS A 146 19.71 2.15 -7.35
N LEU A 147 18.60 2.49 -6.68
CA LEU A 147 17.51 3.25 -7.30
C LEU A 147 17.95 4.66 -7.69
N GLY A 148 18.78 5.29 -6.87
CA GLY A 148 19.36 6.60 -7.17
C GLY A 148 20.15 6.61 -8.47
N ALA A 149 21.03 5.64 -8.65
CA ALA A 149 21.81 5.50 -9.87
C ALA A 149 20.94 5.28 -11.12
N LEU A 150 19.87 4.48 -11.00
CA LEU A 150 18.93 4.24 -12.09
C LEU A 150 18.12 5.51 -12.43
N VAL A 151 17.60 6.22 -11.44
CA VAL A 151 16.83 7.46 -11.65
C VAL A 151 17.70 8.58 -12.22
N GLU A 152 18.93 8.72 -11.79
CA GLU A 152 19.88 9.69 -12.35
C GLU A 152 20.19 9.41 -13.82
N ARG A 153 20.43 8.14 -14.15
CA ARG A 153 20.72 7.71 -15.53
C ARG A 153 19.51 7.80 -16.43
N TYR A 154 18.32 7.52 -15.91
CA TYR A 154 17.05 7.52 -16.66
C TYR A 154 16.07 8.54 -16.09
N ALA A 155 16.47 9.82 -16.10
CA ALA A 155 15.73 10.91 -15.46
C ALA A 155 14.30 11.13 -16.00
N GLY A 156 13.95 10.56 -17.17
CA GLY A 156 12.61 10.58 -17.73
C GLY A 156 11.63 9.58 -17.10
N THR A 157 12.14 8.61 -16.31
CA THR A 157 11.31 7.57 -15.70
C THR A 157 10.56 8.12 -14.48
N ARG A 158 9.26 7.84 -14.41
CA ARG A 158 8.45 8.10 -13.22
C ARG A 158 8.51 6.86 -12.33
N LEU A 159 9.13 6.97 -11.17
CA LEU A 159 9.30 5.87 -10.24
C LEU A 159 8.29 5.95 -9.09
N ILE A 160 7.55 4.88 -8.82
CA ILE A 160 6.72 4.72 -7.63
C ILE A 160 7.36 3.64 -6.75
N ILE A 161 7.73 4.01 -5.53
CA ILE A 161 8.32 3.13 -4.53
C ILE A 161 7.21 2.68 -3.58
N ALA A 162 6.88 1.40 -3.62
CA ALA A 162 5.80 0.84 -2.83
C ALA A 162 6.15 0.78 -1.33
N HIS A 163 5.10 0.72 -0.50
CA HIS A 163 5.18 0.53 0.95
C HIS A 163 6.02 1.59 1.66
N ALA A 164 5.82 2.86 1.29
CA ALA A 164 6.58 4.00 1.86
C ALA A 164 8.11 3.85 1.76
N GLY A 165 8.60 2.88 0.99
CA GLY A 165 10.02 2.56 0.92
C GLY A 165 10.60 2.07 2.25
N ILE A 166 9.82 1.38 3.09
CA ILE A 166 10.21 1.00 4.47
C ILE A 166 11.47 0.13 4.54
N ALA A 167 11.88 -0.50 3.43
CA ALA A 167 13.15 -1.24 3.38
C ALA A 167 14.37 -0.32 3.61
N ASP A 168 14.27 0.96 3.20
CA ASP A 168 15.38 1.92 3.27
C ASP A 168 14.85 3.37 3.29
N MET A 169 13.85 3.63 4.13
CA MET A 169 13.13 4.91 4.14
C MET A 169 14.05 6.13 4.31
N ALA A 170 15.05 6.06 5.18
CA ALA A 170 15.96 7.17 5.43
C ALA A 170 16.87 7.45 4.22
N GLY A 171 17.43 6.42 3.60
CA GLY A 171 18.23 6.54 2.39
C GLY A 171 17.42 7.07 1.22
N LEU A 172 16.22 6.51 1.00
CA LEU A 172 15.30 6.94 -0.05
C LEU A 172 14.81 8.38 0.15
N GLY A 173 14.46 8.77 1.39
CA GLY A 173 14.07 10.13 1.71
C GLY A 173 15.18 11.14 1.44
N SER A 174 16.41 10.82 1.88
CA SER A 174 17.60 11.65 1.59
C SER A 174 17.86 11.79 0.08
N ARG A 175 17.69 10.70 -0.67
CA ARG A 175 18.01 10.66 -2.10
C ARG A 175 16.95 11.33 -2.96
N PHE A 176 15.66 11.21 -2.62
CA PHE A 176 14.56 11.54 -3.52
C PHE A 176 13.65 12.68 -3.05
N SER A 177 13.90 13.31 -1.89
CA SER A 177 13.09 14.45 -1.42
C SER A 177 13.06 15.64 -2.39
N GLY A 178 14.09 15.79 -3.23
CA GLY A 178 14.20 16.82 -4.26
C GLY A 178 13.90 16.36 -5.70
N VAL A 179 13.43 15.12 -5.91
CA VAL A 179 13.28 14.50 -7.23
C VAL A 179 11.79 14.35 -7.57
N PRO A 180 11.20 15.24 -8.39
CA PRO A 180 9.75 15.38 -8.53
C PRO A 180 9.05 14.21 -9.25
N ASN A 181 9.78 13.37 -9.96
CA ASN A 181 9.29 12.19 -10.67
C ASN A 181 9.44 10.88 -9.88
N VAL A 182 9.81 10.96 -8.59
CA VAL A 182 9.83 9.82 -7.66
C VAL A 182 8.73 9.97 -6.63
N TYR A 183 7.93 8.93 -6.47
CA TYR A 183 6.77 8.86 -5.60
C TYR A 183 6.86 7.70 -4.62
N PHE A 184 6.11 7.78 -3.53
CA PHE A 184 5.99 6.76 -2.51
C PHE A 184 4.52 6.44 -2.28
N ASP A 185 4.16 5.18 -2.17
CA ASP A 185 2.79 4.83 -1.86
C ASP A 185 2.56 4.57 -0.35
N THR A 186 1.30 4.68 0.09
CA THR A 186 0.93 4.56 1.49
C THR A 186 0.58 3.14 1.93
N SER A 187 0.89 2.12 1.14
CA SER A 187 0.50 0.73 1.39
C SER A 187 1.31 0.07 2.51
N VAL A 188 1.29 0.67 3.68
CA VAL A 188 1.90 0.15 4.91
C VAL A 188 0.84 -0.13 5.97
N TRP A 189 1.21 -0.87 7.01
CA TRP A 189 0.33 -1.19 8.13
C TRP A 189 0.50 -0.25 9.32
N SER A 190 1.69 0.29 9.48
CA SER A 190 2.04 1.12 10.62
C SER A 190 1.81 2.59 10.31
N ALA A 191 1.01 3.26 11.15
CA ALA A 191 0.88 4.70 11.09
C ALA A 191 2.22 5.42 11.33
N ILE A 192 3.10 4.82 12.13
CA ILE A 192 4.42 5.39 12.43
C ILE A 192 5.27 5.49 11.16
N ASP A 193 5.18 4.49 10.26
CA ASP A 193 5.92 4.50 9.00
C ASP A 193 5.46 5.66 8.10
N LEU A 194 4.15 5.95 8.02
CA LEU A 194 3.65 7.10 7.26
C LEU A 194 4.04 8.44 7.90
N LEU A 195 3.98 8.55 9.23
CA LEU A 195 4.44 9.75 9.94
C LEU A 195 5.94 10.00 9.68
N ALA A 196 6.75 8.95 9.63
CA ALA A 196 8.16 9.03 9.30
C ALA A 196 8.39 9.42 7.83
N LEU A 197 7.60 8.88 6.89
CA LEU A 197 7.66 9.23 5.46
C LEU A 197 7.36 10.72 5.23
N PHE A 198 6.26 11.25 5.78
CA PHE A 198 5.86 12.66 5.61
C PHE A 198 6.92 13.66 6.09
N ARG A 199 7.78 13.25 7.03
CA ARG A 199 8.90 14.09 7.48
C ARG A 199 10.05 14.17 6.48
N GLN A 200 10.13 13.25 5.54
CA GLN A 200 11.29 13.08 4.67
C GLN A 200 11.03 13.54 3.24
N VAL A 201 9.79 13.39 2.75
CA VAL A 201 9.46 13.68 1.36
C VAL A 201 8.33 14.71 1.26
N SER A 202 8.24 15.37 0.11
CA SER A 202 7.14 16.29 -0.17
C SER A 202 5.79 15.54 -0.16
N PRO A 203 4.72 16.09 0.44
CA PRO A 203 3.39 15.49 0.38
C PRO A 203 2.88 15.17 -1.03
N VAL A 204 3.31 15.94 -2.04
CA VAL A 204 2.93 15.69 -3.45
C VAL A 204 3.64 14.48 -4.07
N GLN A 205 4.65 13.93 -3.40
CA GLN A 205 5.29 12.67 -3.78
C GLN A 205 4.60 11.44 -3.14
N VAL A 206 3.59 11.63 -2.29
CA VAL A 206 2.92 10.52 -1.60
C VAL A 206 1.61 10.20 -2.28
N LEU A 207 1.39 8.93 -2.60
CA LEU A 207 0.23 8.39 -3.29
C LEU A 207 -0.55 7.47 -2.35
N PHE A 208 -1.85 7.64 -2.28
CA PHE A 208 -2.71 6.68 -1.58
C PHE A 208 -2.63 5.30 -2.25
N ALA A 209 -2.52 4.26 -1.43
CA ALA A 209 -2.50 2.88 -1.88
C ALA A 209 -3.02 1.93 -0.80
N SER A 210 -3.82 0.94 -1.22
CA SER A 210 -4.37 -0.06 -0.31
C SER A 210 -3.54 -1.33 -0.21
N ASP A 211 -2.81 -1.69 -1.26
CA ASP A 211 -2.19 -3.01 -1.46
C ASP A 211 -3.25 -4.14 -1.48
N TYR A 212 -4.45 -3.86 -2.03
CA TYR A 212 -5.47 -4.89 -2.19
C TYR A 212 -4.90 -6.11 -2.98
N PRO A 213 -5.10 -7.35 -2.58
CA PRO A 213 -5.93 -7.86 -1.47
C PRO A 213 -5.20 -7.97 -0.12
N TYR A 214 -3.92 -7.68 -0.04
CA TYR A 214 -3.14 -7.71 1.22
C TYR A 214 -3.62 -6.65 2.21
N GLY A 215 -4.08 -5.49 1.74
CA GLY A 215 -4.76 -4.45 2.47
C GLY A 215 -6.17 -4.21 1.97
N GLN A 216 -6.94 -3.35 2.65
CA GLN A 216 -8.30 -2.97 2.24
C GLN A 216 -8.49 -1.46 2.25
N HIS A 217 -9.27 -0.95 1.29
CA HIS A 217 -9.52 0.48 1.12
C HIS A 217 -9.98 1.22 2.39
N PRO A 218 -10.96 0.73 3.18
CA PRO A 218 -11.38 1.46 4.37
C PRO A 218 -10.25 1.65 5.39
N ASN A 219 -9.48 0.61 5.62
CA ASN A 219 -8.37 0.63 6.57
C ASN A 219 -7.23 1.51 6.10
N ALA A 220 -6.85 1.37 4.82
CA ALA A 220 -5.81 2.18 4.20
C ALA A 220 -6.19 3.67 4.16
N LEU A 221 -7.48 4.00 3.85
CA LEU A 221 -7.97 5.38 3.89
C LEU A 221 -7.93 5.96 5.30
N LEU A 222 -8.37 5.21 6.31
CA LEU A 222 -8.30 5.64 7.70
C LEU A 222 -6.86 5.95 8.09
N LEU A 223 -5.94 5.02 7.80
CA LEU A 223 -4.51 5.17 8.08
C LEU A 223 -3.93 6.41 7.40
N ALA A 224 -4.10 6.53 6.07
CA ALA A 224 -3.52 7.62 5.29
C ALA A 224 -4.07 8.99 5.73
N LEU A 225 -5.39 9.11 5.94
CA LEU A 225 -6.02 10.36 6.38
C LEU A 225 -5.56 10.79 7.78
N ARG A 226 -5.55 9.86 8.75
CA ARG A 226 -5.13 10.18 10.11
C ARG A 226 -3.65 10.55 10.17
N ALA A 227 -2.79 9.81 9.48
CA ALA A 227 -1.36 10.12 9.41
C ALA A 227 -1.10 11.48 8.71
N ALA A 228 -1.78 11.76 7.59
CA ALA A 228 -1.65 13.03 6.88
C ALA A 228 -2.08 14.23 7.74
N ARG A 229 -3.24 14.15 8.40
CA ARG A 229 -3.72 15.22 9.28
C ARG A 229 -2.81 15.42 10.49
N LEU A 230 -2.35 14.34 11.10
CA LEU A 230 -1.44 14.39 12.23
C LEU A 230 -0.09 15.01 11.82
N SER A 231 0.34 14.80 10.59
CA SER A 231 1.55 15.41 10.01
C SER A 231 1.36 16.87 9.59
N GLY A 232 0.14 17.40 9.65
CA GLY A 232 -0.16 18.79 9.32
C GLY A 232 -0.28 19.06 7.81
N LEU A 233 -0.67 18.05 7.02
CA LEU A 233 -1.01 18.28 5.63
C LEU A 233 -2.29 19.12 5.53
N ASP A 234 -2.28 20.08 4.61
CA ASP A 234 -3.49 20.84 4.29
C ASP A 234 -4.42 20.05 3.34
N GLU A 235 -5.64 20.56 3.16
CA GLU A 235 -6.68 19.93 2.35
C GLU A 235 -6.22 19.69 0.89
N THR A 236 -5.43 20.58 0.32
CA THR A 236 -4.91 20.44 -1.06
C THR A 236 -3.87 19.33 -1.15
N GLN A 237 -2.98 19.25 -0.16
CA GLN A 237 -1.99 18.17 -0.07
C GLN A 237 -2.67 16.80 0.15
N ILE A 238 -3.71 16.75 1.00
CA ILE A 238 -4.49 15.54 1.22
C ILE A 238 -5.21 15.12 -0.07
N ARG A 239 -5.87 16.03 -0.81
CA ARG A 239 -6.47 15.70 -2.11
C ARG A 239 -5.45 15.18 -3.11
N GLY A 240 -4.25 15.79 -3.17
CA GLY A 240 -3.14 15.30 -4.00
C GLY A 240 -2.80 13.84 -3.68
N MET A 241 -2.54 13.57 -2.40
CA MET A 241 -2.21 12.23 -1.91
C MET A 241 -3.32 11.21 -2.18
N LEU A 242 -4.59 11.57 -1.91
CA LEU A 242 -5.72 10.64 -2.02
C LEU A 242 -6.01 10.17 -3.45
N GLY A 243 -5.53 10.93 -4.46
CA GLY A 243 -5.74 10.46 -5.82
C GLY A 243 -5.41 11.45 -6.94
N ALA A 244 -5.44 12.76 -6.72
CA ALA A 244 -5.21 13.70 -7.80
C ALA A 244 -3.82 13.53 -8.45
N THR A 245 -2.78 13.26 -7.65
CA THR A 245 -1.43 12.99 -8.16
C THR A 245 -1.37 11.67 -8.93
N ALA A 246 -1.96 10.58 -8.41
CA ALA A 246 -1.98 9.28 -9.10
C ALA A 246 -2.80 9.34 -10.41
N ALA A 247 -3.95 10.02 -10.40
CA ALA A 247 -4.73 10.27 -11.62
C ALA A 247 -3.94 11.10 -12.65
N GLY A 248 -3.17 12.09 -12.19
CA GLY A 248 -2.24 12.84 -13.03
C GLY A 248 -1.16 11.96 -13.65
N ILE A 249 -0.57 11.05 -12.88
CA ILE A 249 0.40 10.04 -13.39
C ILE A 249 -0.26 9.16 -14.46
N ALA A 250 -1.47 8.66 -14.20
CA ALA A 250 -2.21 7.81 -15.13
C ALA A 250 -2.54 8.52 -16.46
N SER A 251 -2.80 9.83 -16.42
CA SER A 251 -3.08 10.66 -17.61
C SER A 251 -1.84 11.24 -18.29
N GLY A 252 -0.63 10.97 -17.76
CA GLY A 252 0.61 11.48 -18.33
C GLY A 252 0.92 12.94 -17.96
N ALA A 253 0.23 13.52 -16.97
CA ALA A 253 0.51 14.88 -16.51
C ALA A 253 1.97 15.06 -16.03
N PRO A 254 2.56 16.24 -16.16
CA PRO A 254 3.91 16.47 -15.65
C PRO A 254 3.97 16.29 -14.14
N PRO A 255 5.17 15.95 -13.59
CA PRO A 255 5.34 15.86 -12.13
C PRO A 255 4.93 17.16 -11.44
N PRO A 256 4.30 17.09 -10.25
CA PRO A 256 3.91 18.27 -9.50
C PRO A 256 5.13 19.04 -8.96
N THR A 257 4.97 20.33 -8.72
CA THR A 257 5.99 21.12 -8.02
C THR A 257 6.11 20.65 -6.59
N LEU A 258 7.32 20.31 -6.18
CA LEU A 258 7.59 19.86 -4.82
C LEU A 258 7.34 20.98 -3.79
N THR A 259 6.80 20.58 -2.66
CA THR A 259 6.66 21.41 -1.46
C THR A 259 7.55 20.86 -0.34
N SER A 260 7.78 21.66 0.70
CA SER A 260 8.56 21.16 1.84
C SER A 260 7.86 19.95 2.50
N PRO A 261 8.62 18.98 2.98
CA PRO A 261 8.11 17.90 3.81
C PRO A 261 7.28 18.43 4.98
N ARG A 262 6.27 17.67 5.38
CA ARG A 262 5.42 17.96 6.53
C ARG A 262 5.56 16.83 7.54
N GLY A 263 5.44 17.11 8.83
CA GLY A 263 5.43 16.03 9.80
C GLY A 263 5.73 16.49 11.22
N ILE A 264 5.48 15.59 12.12
CA ILE A 264 5.74 15.77 13.55
C ILE A 264 7.13 15.22 13.90
N THR A 265 7.81 15.87 14.84
CA THR A 265 9.11 15.42 15.34
C THR A 265 8.97 14.48 16.55
N ALA A 266 7.82 14.53 17.22
CA ALA A 266 7.49 13.66 18.35
C ALA A 266 6.01 13.30 18.31
N LEU A 267 5.72 12.04 18.61
CA LEU A 267 4.36 11.53 18.74
C LEU A 267 4.01 11.53 20.25
N VAL A 268 3.04 12.36 20.64
CA VAL A 268 2.53 12.39 22.01
C VAL A 268 1.15 11.74 22.00
N GLN A 269 1.01 10.61 22.66
CA GLN A 269 -0.22 9.85 22.79
C GLN A 269 -0.50 9.46 24.24
N PRO A 270 -1.76 9.15 24.61
CA PRO A 270 -2.06 8.63 25.95
C PRO A 270 -1.27 7.34 26.20
N LEU A 271 -0.79 7.13 27.43
CA LEU A 271 0.01 5.94 27.78
C LEU A 271 -0.72 4.64 27.45
N THR A 272 -2.02 4.57 27.71
CA THR A 272 -2.85 3.39 27.38
C THR A 272 -2.87 3.14 25.89
N PHE A 273 -2.97 4.17 25.05
CA PHE A 273 -2.94 4.01 23.59
C PHE A 273 -1.56 3.57 23.09
N ALA A 274 -0.48 4.07 23.70
CA ALA A 274 0.87 3.58 23.42
C ALA A 274 1.01 2.08 23.74
N ARG A 275 0.46 1.61 24.88
CA ARG A 275 0.41 0.19 25.26
C ARG A 275 -0.41 -0.63 24.25
N ILE A 276 -1.61 -0.16 23.88
CA ILE A 276 -2.46 -0.81 22.88
C ILE A 276 -1.72 -0.94 21.54
N SER A 277 -1.13 0.15 21.04
CA SER A 277 -0.35 0.16 19.80
C SER A 277 0.79 -0.86 19.84
N HIS A 278 1.49 -0.96 20.97
CA HIS A 278 2.58 -1.94 21.16
C HIS A 278 2.06 -3.38 21.08
N TYR A 279 0.98 -3.69 21.78
CA TYR A 279 0.40 -5.04 21.78
C TYR A 279 -0.23 -5.42 20.45
N VAL A 280 -0.88 -4.47 19.76
CA VAL A 280 -1.38 -4.67 18.39
C VAL A 280 -0.22 -4.96 17.44
N ALA A 281 0.91 -4.27 17.55
CA ALA A 281 2.08 -4.55 16.74
C ALA A 281 2.63 -5.96 16.98
N MET A 282 2.53 -6.51 18.20
CA MET A 282 2.89 -7.91 18.52
C MET A 282 1.89 -8.90 17.91
N ALA A 283 0.59 -8.59 17.93
CA ALA A 283 -0.46 -9.46 17.40
C ALA A 283 -0.51 -9.49 15.86
N THR A 284 -0.02 -8.45 15.18
CA THR A 284 -0.13 -8.32 13.73
C THR A 284 0.59 -9.42 12.94
N PRO A 285 1.86 -9.80 13.19
CA PRO A 285 2.52 -10.85 12.45
C PRO A 285 1.82 -12.22 12.52
N PRO A 286 1.41 -12.73 13.68
CA PRO A 286 0.64 -13.97 13.76
C PRO A 286 -0.65 -13.94 12.96
N LEU A 287 -1.41 -12.84 13.02
CA LEU A 287 -2.65 -12.66 12.26
C LEU A 287 -2.40 -12.68 10.75
N TRP A 288 -1.33 -12.03 10.29
CA TRP A 288 -0.92 -12.02 8.89
C TRP A 288 -0.51 -13.40 8.39
N LEU A 289 0.30 -14.09 9.16
CA LEU A 289 0.84 -15.40 8.81
C LEU A 289 -0.16 -16.53 9.09
N ARG A 290 -1.34 -16.22 9.65
CA ARG A 290 -2.35 -17.19 10.08
C ARG A 290 -1.77 -18.24 11.02
N THR A 291 -0.87 -17.79 11.91
CA THR A 291 -0.24 -18.61 12.93
C THR A 291 -0.80 -18.28 14.33
N PRO A 292 -0.69 -19.18 15.31
CA PRO A 292 -1.12 -18.90 16.67
C PRO A 292 -0.40 -17.68 17.28
N ASP A 293 -1.15 -16.80 17.94
CA ASP A 293 -0.60 -15.69 18.74
C ASP A 293 -0.07 -16.21 20.09
N THR A 294 1.09 -16.84 20.05
CA THR A 294 1.73 -17.43 21.24
C THR A 294 2.19 -16.39 22.26
N ALA A 295 2.38 -15.13 21.83
CA ALA A 295 2.75 -14.03 22.71
C ALA A 295 1.54 -13.38 23.40
N GLY A 296 0.32 -13.74 22.97
CA GLY A 296 -0.91 -13.19 23.54
C GLY A 296 -1.11 -11.69 23.30
N GLY A 297 -0.52 -11.16 22.22
CA GLY A 297 -0.55 -9.74 21.90
C GLY A 297 -1.96 -9.16 21.80
N LEU A 298 -2.88 -9.89 21.14
CA LEU A 298 -4.27 -9.46 21.03
C LEU A 298 -4.97 -9.43 22.40
N GLY A 299 -4.78 -10.46 23.24
CA GLY A 299 -5.36 -10.49 24.59
C GLY A 299 -4.87 -9.34 25.46
N LEU A 300 -3.58 -9.02 25.37
CA LEU A 300 -3.00 -7.87 26.08
C LEU A 300 -3.57 -6.53 25.57
N ALA A 301 -3.77 -6.39 24.26
CA ALA A 301 -4.40 -5.19 23.67
C ALA A 301 -5.86 -5.03 24.12
N VAL A 302 -6.64 -6.12 24.14
CA VAL A 302 -8.03 -6.15 24.65
C VAL A 302 -8.05 -5.71 26.10
N ASN A 303 -7.21 -6.31 26.96
CA ASN A 303 -7.16 -5.96 28.38
C ASN A 303 -6.82 -4.50 28.59
N ALA A 304 -5.81 -3.97 27.89
CA ALA A 304 -5.46 -2.55 27.98
C ALA A 304 -6.61 -1.63 27.53
N ALA A 305 -7.36 -2.01 26.50
CA ALA A 305 -8.52 -1.23 26.02
C ALA A 305 -9.71 -1.27 26.99
N LEU A 306 -9.80 -2.30 27.84
CA LEU A 306 -10.83 -2.41 28.88
C LEU A 306 -10.49 -1.61 30.14
N GLU A 307 -9.20 -1.37 30.41
CA GLU A 307 -8.75 -0.55 31.53
C GLU A 307 -9.03 0.96 31.30
N GLU A 308 -9.16 1.39 30.04
CA GLU A 308 -9.35 2.79 29.69
C GLU A 308 -10.75 3.26 30.07
N ASN A 309 -10.84 4.26 30.95
CA ASN A 309 -12.07 5.00 31.26
C ASN A 309 -12.29 6.07 30.19
N ALA A 310 -12.92 5.67 29.11
CA ALA A 310 -13.00 6.45 27.90
C ALA A 310 -13.83 7.73 28.05
N HIS A 311 -13.16 8.86 27.97
CA HIS A 311 -13.79 10.14 27.68
C HIS A 311 -13.70 10.53 26.21
N VAL A 312 -13.12 9.67 25.37
CA VAL A 312 -12.81 9.95 23.96
C VAL A 312 -13.51 8.90 23.09
N GLU A 313 -14.09 9.34 21.99
CA GLU A 313 -14.75 8.49 21.00
C GLU A 313 -13.84 7.36 20.51
N GLU A 314 -12.57 7.66 20.26
CA GLU A 314 -11.58 6.67 19.82
C GLU A 314 -11.40 5.52 20.81
N SER A 315 -11.45 5.76 22.13
CA SER A 315 -11.33 4.68 23.12
C SER A 315 -12.47 3.66 22.98
N ALA A 316 -13.69 4.14 22.74
CA ALA A 316 -14.84 3.25 22.51
C ALA A 316 -14.69 2.45 21.20
N MET A 317 -14.22 3.10 20.14
CA MET A 317 -13.97 2.46 18.83
C MET A 317 -12.85 1.42 18.92
N ILE A 318 -11.72 1.75 19.57
CA ILE A 318 -10.58 0.84 19.78
C ILE A 318 -11.05 -0.42 20.55
N ARG A 319 -11.75 -0.22 21.67
CA ARG A 319 -12.27 -1.31 22.49
C ARG A 319 -13.24 -2.19 21.71
N GLY A 320 -14.22 -1.57 21.01
CA GLY A 320 -15.17 -2.30 20.19
C GLY A 320 -14.49 -3.15 19.13
N ALA A 321 -13.52 -2.56 18.39
CA ALA A 321 -12.79 -3.27 17.37
C ALA A 321 -11.97 -4.47 17.93
N LEU A 322 -11.25 -4.27 19.03
CA LEU A 322 -10.42 -5.33 19.63
C LEU A 322 -11.25 -6.46 20.24
N VAL A 323 -12.35 -6.14 20.95
CA VAL A 323 -13.25 -7.15 21.51
C VAL A 323 -13.89 -7.97 20.39
N THR A 324 -14.45 -7.32 19.37
CA THR A 324 -15.05 -8.01 18.23
C THR A 324 -14.03 -8.87 17.50
N ALA A 325 -12.80 -8.38 17.29
CA ALA A 325 -11.74 -9.17 16.67
C ALA A 325 -11.42 -10.44 17.47
N ALA A 326 -11.33 -10.34 18.80
CA ALA A 326 -11.09 -11.48 19.66
C ALA A 326 -12.24 -12.50 19.61
N GLU A 327 -13.49 -12.03 19.57
CA GLU A 327 -14.67 -12.89 19.43
C GLU A 327 -14.70 -13.61 18.08
N LEU A 328 -14.41 -12.92 16.97
CA LEU A 328 -14.30 -13.52 15.65
C LEU A 328 -13.22 -14.60 15.62
N LEU A 329 -12.02 -14.32 16.14
CA LEU A 329 -10.92 -15.29 16.15
C LEU A 329 -11.22 -16.52 17.01
N ARG A 330 -12.04 -16.39 18.05
CA ARG A 330 -12.45 -17.49 18.89
C ARG A 330 -13.32 -18.51 18.14
N VAL A 331 -14.15 -18.05 17.19
CA VAL A 331 -15.03 -18.91 16.40
C VAL A 331 -14.40 -19.44 15.11
N VAL A 332 -13.31 -18.83 14.63
CA VAL A 332 -12.60 -19.26 13.40
C VAL A 332 -12.30 -20.77 13.36
N PRO A 333 -11.80 -21.42 14.43
CA PRO A 333 -11.52 -22.86 14.42
C PRO A 333 -12.77 -23.75 14.27
N GLU A 334 -13.97 -23.24 14.59
CA GLU A 334 -15.24 -23.95 14.53
C GLU A 334 -15.86 -23.90 13.12
N ILE A 335 -15.38 -23.01 12.24
CA ILE A 335 -15.92 -22.82 10.88
C ILE A 335 -15.36 -23.89 9.96
N VAL A 336 -16.25 -24.69 9.39
CA VAL A 336 -15.90 -25.83 8.52
C VAL A 336 -15.54 -25.37 7.10
N ASP A 337 -16.28 -24.40 6.55
CA ASP A 337 -16.04 -23.88 5.23
C ASP A 337 -14.78 -23.00 5.19
N ASP A 338 -13.85 -23.34 4.32
CA ASP A 338 -12.55 -22.67 4.23
C ASP A 338 -12.67 -21.22 3.76
N ALA A 339 -13.62 -20.91 2.87
CA ALA A 339 -13.81 -19.56 2.36
C ALA A 339 -14.42 -18.67 3.45
N GLU A 340 -15.45 -19.16 4.15
CA GLU A 340 -16.06 -18.47 5.27
C GLU A 340 -15.03 -18.25 6.40
N ARG A 341 -14.24 -19.26 6.74
CA ARG A 341 -13.18 -19.16 7.74
C ARG A 341 -12.16 -18.07 7.42
N ARG A 342 -11.75 -17.95 6.17
CA ARG A 342 -10.85 -16.88 5.71
C ARG A 342 -11.48 -15.50 5.87
N VAL A 343 -12.73 -15.33 5.44
CA VAL A 343 -13.45 -14.04 5.56
C VAL A 343 -13.55 -13.61 7.01
N VAL A 344 -13.89 -14.52 7.94
CA VAL A 344 -14.00 -14.19 9.37
C VAL A 344 -12.64 -13.83 9.96
N ALA A 345 -11.58 -14.59 9.63
CA ALA A 345 -10.22 -14.29 10.08
C ALA A 345 -9.69 -12.95 9.54
N ASP A 346 -9.97 -12.65 8.27
CA ASP A 346 -9.57 -11.38 7.67
C ASP A 346 -10.34 -10.20 8.26
N ASN A 347 -11.64 -10.34 8.55
CA ASN A 347 -12.38 -9.31 9.26
C ASN A 347 -11.79 -9.02 10.65
N ALA A 348 -11.41 -10.04 11.40
CA ALA A 348 -10.73 -9.84 12.68
C ALA A 348 -9.39 -9.09 12.51
N LYS A 349 -8.59 -9.48 11.53
CA LYS A 349 -7.33 -8.79 11.18
C LYS A 349 -7.55 -7.31 10.87
N TRP A 350 -8.60 -6.98 10.08
CA TRP A 350 -8.92 -5.59 9.75
C TRP A 350 -9.35 -4.78 10.97
N LEU A 351 -10.12 -5.35 11.89
CA LEU A 351 -10.49 -4.69 13.15
C LEU A 351 -9.27 -4.41 14.03
N VAL A 352 -8.34 -5.35 14.14
CA VAL A 352 -7.07 -5.14 14.86
C VAL A 352 -6.26 -4.01 14.22
N HIS A 353 -6.20 -3.95 12.88
CA HIS A 353 -5.53 -2.86 12.18
C HIS A 353 -6.18 -1.51 12.47
N ILE A 354 -7.51 -1.40 12.40
CA ILE A 354 -8.24 -0.16 12.74
C ILE A 354 -7.90 0.28 14.18
N ALA A 355 -7.95 -0.63 15.13
CA ALA A 355 -7.61 -0.33 16.52
C ALA A 355 -6.16 0.19 16.67
N GLY A 356 -5.23 -0.44 15.97
CA GLY A 356 -3.82 -0.01 15.92
C GLY A 356 -3.65 1.39 15.34
N VAL A 357 -4.32 1.69 14.23
CA VAL A 357 -4.29 3.02 13.60
C VAL A 357 -4.85 4.08 14.55
N LEU A 358 -6.02 3.84 15.14
CA LEU A 358 -6.64 4.77 16.08
C LEU A 358 -5.73 5.02 17.30
N ALA A 359 -5.22 3.94 17.90
CA ALA A 359 -4.34 4.04 19.07
C ALA A 359 -3.02 4.79 18.73
N ALA A 360 -2.45 4.55 17.55
CA ALA A 360 -1.20 5.20 17.13
C ALA A 360 -1.37 6.67 16.73
N THR A 361 -2.57 7.10 16.33
CA THR A 361 -2.78 8.44 15.76
C THR A 361 -3.64 9.36 16.62
N THR A 362 -4.15 8.91 17.76
CA THR A 362 -4.88 9.77 18.70
C THR A 362 -3.91 10.50 19.63
N ARG A 363 -4.04 11.81 19.69
CA ARG A 363 -3.23 12.67 20.58
C ARG A 363 -3.78 12.67 22.01
N ALA A 364 -2.89 12.92 22.96
CA ALA A 364 -3.25 13.14 24.37
C ALA A 364 -4.02 14.44 24.56
#